data_337f49b6f974535672e49e0502917c67
#
_entry.id   337f49b6f974535672e49e0502917c67
#
_cell.length_a   1.000
_cell.length_b   1.000
_cell.length_c   1.000
_cell.angle_alpha   90.00
_cell.angle_beta   90.00
_cell.angle_gamma   90.00
#
_symmetry.space_group_name_H-M   'P 1'
#
loop_
_entity.id
_entity.type
_entity.pdbx_description
1 polymer ?
#
loop_
_entity_poly.entity_id
_entity_poly.type
_entity_poly.pdbx_seq_one_letter_code
_entity_poly.pdbx_strand_id
1 'polypeptide(L)'
;MKFTQTLIAVAILSLAPSAFAADAVATVNGKQIKQSVYDLIVKDATANGQKVDANTKDAIINELVSSELVYQEAQKLGLDKQPDYIAREELGRRKLLTSVFLQDFLKKNPISDADTKAAYEQYKKAYGEKEYSARHILVKTETEAKDIIAQLAKGSDFAKIAKEKSLDPGSKEKGGDLGWFSPATMVKPFSDVVANLQKGATSTSPVQTQFGWHVIKLVDTRAAQPLAYDKVKDGLQKNLQQRNLEKFMADLRGKAKIDIAK
;
A
#
# COMPACT_ATOMS: atom_id res chain seq x y z
N MET A 1 -5.63 66.25 68.80
CA MET A 1 -5.37 65.82 67.36
C MET A 1 -4.54 64.55 67.41
N LYS A 2 -5.15 63.38 67.08
CA LYS A 2 -4.48 62.07 67.03
C LYS A 2 -4.22 61.75 65.58
N PHE A 3 -2.95 61.66 65.16
CA PHE A 3 -2.52 61.22 63.87
C PHE A 3 -2.50 59.68 63.86
N THR A 4 -3.39 59.06 63.08
CA THR A 4 -3.40 57.65 62.75
C THR A 4 -2.46 57.42 61.59
N GLN A 5 -1.36 56.72 61.77
CA GLN A 5 -0.45 56.28 60.74
C GLN A 5 -1.02 55.02 60.13
N THR A 6 -1.40 55.06 58.84
CA THR A 6 -1.81 53.91 58.05
C THR A 6 -0.57 53.26 57.48
N LEU A 7 -0.24 52.05 57.93
CA LEU A 7 0.81 51.19 57.37
C LEU A 7 0.30 50.57 56.07
N ILE A 8 0.88 50.97 54.95
CA ILE A 8 0.67 50.30 53.68
C ILE A 8 1.63 49.09 53.60
N ALA A 9 1.11 47.89 53.74
CA ALA A 9 1.87 46.69 53.55
C ALA A 9 2.01 46.42 52.00
N VAL A 10 3.23 46.68 51.53
CA VAL A 10 3.60 46.27 50.13
C VAL A 10 3.86 44.74 50.11
N ALA A 11 2.93 44.00 49.56
CA ALA A 11 3.14 42.60 49.33
C ALA A 11 4.13 42.43 48.17
N ILE A 12 5.37 42.10 48.49
CA ILE A 12 6.37 41.67 47.50
C ILE A 12 5.96 40.28 47.03
N LEU A 13 5.35 40.22 45.85
CA LEU A 13 5.15 38.95 45.15
C LEU A 13 6.55 38.45 44.73
N SER A 14 7.13 37.55 45.50
CA SER A 14 8.33 36.82 45.12
C SER A 14 7.96 35.92 43.91
N LEU A 15 8.39 36.33 42.71
CA LEU A 15 8.47 35.42 41.57
C LEU A 15 9.49 34.33 41.94
N ALA A 16 9.02 33.20 42.41
CA ALA A 16 9.85 32.01 42.49
C ALA A 16 10.36 31.70 41.08
N PRO A 17 11.67 31.46 40.90
CA PRO A 17 12.16 30.99 39.59
C PRO A 17 11.45 29.70 39.30
N SER A 18 10.71 29.65 38.16
CA SER A 18 10.11 28.41 37.68
C SER A 18 11.25 27.42 37.49
N ALA A 19 11.41 26.49 38.42
CA ALA A 19 12.30 25.34 38.21
C ALA A 19 11.81 24.64 36.94
N PHE A 20 12.58 24.74 35.89
CA PHE A 20 12.34 23.92 34.69
C PHE A 20 12.34 22.48 35.17
N ALA A 21 11.18 21.82 35.15
CA ALA A 21 11.14 20.40 35.38
C ALA A 21 12.00 19.76 34.29
N ALA A 22 12.86 18.82 34.67
CA ALA A 22 13.86 18.18 33.80
C ALA A 22 13.29 17.52 32.54
N ASP A 23 11.98 17.64 32.29
CA ASP A 23 11.21 16.95 31.25
C ASP A 23 10.52 17.92 30.27
N ALA A 24 10.90 19.20 30.24
CA ALA A 24 10.32 20.21 29.35
C ALA A 24 11.40 20.95 28.53
N VAL A 25 11.18 21.13 27.23
CA VAL A 25 12.05 21.91 26.33
C VAL A 25 11.72 23.38 26.33
N ALA A 26 10.48 23.76 26.64
CA ALA A 26 10.01 25.13 26.76
C ALA A 26 8.77 25.22 27.65
N THR A 27 8.44 26.46 28.09
CA THR A 27 7.20 26.74 28.81
C THR A 27 6.53 27.98 28.18
N VAL A 28 5.23 27.84 27.82
CA VAL A 28 4.45 28.92 27.19
C VAL A 28 3.23 29.21 28.07
N ASN A 29 3.15 30.43 28.63
CA ASN A 29 2.08 30.85 29.55
C ASN A 29 1.84 29.83 30.69
N GLY A 30 2.93 29.27 31.24
CA GLY A 30 2.88 28.26 32.33
C GLY A 30 2.63 26.83 31.86
N LYS A 31 2.33 26.60 30.58
CA LYS A 31 2.17 25.26 29.98
C LYS A 31 3.50 24.73 29.47
N GLN A 32 3.89 23.57 29.94
CA GLN A 32 5.14 22.94 29.54
C GLN A 32 5.01 22.21 28.20
N ILE A 33 5.97 22.39 27.30
CA ILE A 33 6.19 21.58 26.10
C ILE A 33 7.16 20.47 26.51
N LYS A 34 6.68 19.22 26.45
CA LYS A 34 7.44 18.07 26.94
C LYS A 34 8.64 17.76 26.03
N GLN A 35 9.76 17.38 26.67
CA GLN A 35 10.96 16.89 25.99
C GLN A 35 10.64 15.73 25.03
N SER A 36 9.76 14.82 25.43
CA SER A 36 9.37 13.65 24.60
C SER A 36 8.73 14.02 23.25
N VAL A 37 8.04 15.17 23.16
CA VAL A 37 7.47 15.68 21.91
C VAL A 37 8.60 16.16 20.98
N TYR A 38 9.54 16.91 21.53
CA TYR A 38 10.72 17.37 20.82
C TYR A 38 11.57 16.18 20.32
N ASP A 39 11.85 15.21 21.21
CA ASP A 39 12.64 14.01 20.88
C ASP A 39 11.99 13.19 19.75
N LEU A 40 10.66 13.10 19.73
CA LEU A 40 9.92 12.42 18.66
C LEU A 40 10.15 13.12 17.31
N ILE A 41 10.03 14.46 17.27
CA ILE A 41 10.26 15.24 16.04
C ILE A 41 11.70 15.06 15.53
N VAL A 42 12.68 15.15 16.44
CA VAL A 42 14.11 14.95 16.11
C VAL A 42 14.35 13.54 15.57
N LYS A 43 13.75 12.52 16.19
CA LYS A 43 13.85 11.13 15.76
C LYS A 43 13.28 10.94 14.36
N ASP A 44 12.09 11.50 14.10
CA ASP A 44 11.43 11.37 12.80
C ASP A 44 12.18 12.12 11.70
N ALA A 45 12.69 13.32 11.99
CA ALA A 45 13.55 14.09 11.08
C ALA A 45 14.82 13.29 10.71
N THR A 46 15.48 12.71 11.71
CA THR A 46 16.70 11.90 11.50
C THR A 46 16.40 10.63 10.71
N ALA A 47 15.29 9.95 10.99
CA ALA A 47 14.85 8.77 10.24
C ALA A 47 14.56 9.07 8.77
N ASN A 48 14.11 10.29 8.46
CA ASN A 48 13.90 10.80 7.11
C ASN A 48 15.18 11.33 6.43
N GLY A 49 16.35 11.15 7.06
CA GLY A 49 17.64 11.55 6.50
C GLY A 49 17.97 13.04 6.66
N GLN A 50 17.20 13.78 7.46
CA GLN A 50 17.50 15.19 7.75
C GLN A 50 18.64 15.30 8.77
N LYS A 51 19.59 16.22 8.52
CA LYS A 51 20.64 16.53 9.49
C LYS A 51 20.06 17.46 10.56
N VAL A 52 20.09 17.01 11.80
CA VAL A 52 19.62 17.79 12.95
C VAL A 52 20.81 18.42 13.66
N ASP A 53 21.19 19.62 13.26
CA ASP A 53 22.20 20.46 13.90
C ASP A 53 21.59 21.42 14.95
N ALA A 54 22.39 22.28 15.55
CA ALA A 54 21.94 23.24 16.58
C ALA A 54 20.85 24.19 16.04
N ASN A 55 21.01 24.70 14.80
CA ASN A 55 20.03 25.63 14.21
C ASN A 55 18.70 24.94 13.95
N THR A 56 18.74 23.68 13.50
CA THR A 56 17.53 22.84 13.30
C THR A 56 16.83 22.59 14.65
N LYS A 57 17.59 22.34 15.71
CA LYS A 57 17.03 22.15 17.06
C LYS A 57 16.30 23.41 17.56
N ASP A 58 16.92 24.58 17.40
CA ASP A 58 16.31 25.86 17.78
C ASP A 58 15.04 26.14 16.94
N ALA A 59 15.08 25.84 15.66
CA ALA A 59 13.92 25.98 14.77
C ALA A 59 12.73 25.07 15.20
N ILE A 60 13.00 23.81 15.59
CA ILE A 60 11.99 22.91 16.13
C ILE A 60 11.37 23.44 17.41
N ILE A 61 12.18 23.98 18.35
CA ILE A 61 11.68 24.54 19.60
C ILE A 61 10.80 25.76 19.31
N ASN A 62 11.24 26.66 18.44
CA ASN A 62 10.46 27.85 18.06
C ASN A 62 9.13 27.48 17.40
N GLU A 63 9.09 26.45 16.55
CA GLU A 63 7.86 25.95 15.94
C GLU A 63 6.92 25.37 17.00
N LEU A 64 7.43 24.60 17.95
CA LEU A 64 6.64 24.06 19.05
C LEU A 64 6.05 25.17 19.93
N VAL A 65 6.82 26.22 20.21
CA VAL A 65 6.34 27.40 20.96
C VAL A 65 5.24 28.13 20.20
N SER A 66 5.44 28.34 18.88
CA SER A 66 4.45 29.01 18.04
C SER A 66 3.16 28.20 17.95
N SER A 67 3.28 26.87 17.77
CA SER A 67 2.15 25.95 17.77
C SER A 67 1.37 25.97 19.09
N GLU A 68 2.07 25.99 20.24
CA GLU A 68 1.41 26.04 21.54
C GLU A 68 0.66 27.37 21.75
N LEU A 69 1.22 28.50 21.29
CA LEU A 69 0.53 29.81 21.35
C LEU A 69 -0.78 29.79 20.55
N VAL A 70 -0.73 29.28 19.33
CA VAL A 70 -1.95 29.16 18.46
C VAL A 70 -2.96 28.19 19.07
N TYR A 71 -2.49 27.09 19.64
CA TYR A 71 -3.35 26.09 20.30
C TYR A 71 -4.08 26.71 21.49
N GLN A 72 -3.38 27.45 22.36
CA GLN A 72 -4.00 28.14 23.50
C GLN A 72 -5.02 29.19 23.05
N GLU A 73 -4.75 29.92 21.98
CA GLU A 73 -5.70 30.91 21.44
C GLU A 73 -6.95 30.23 20.87
N ALA A 74 -6.77 29.13 20.15
CA ALA A 74 -7.87 28.31 19.64
C ALA A 74 -8.77 27.77 20.77
N GLN A 75 -8.17 27.35 21.90
CA GLN A 75 -8.91 26.92 23.09
C GLN A 75 -9.68 28.08 23.75
N LYS A 76 -9.11 29.27 23.84
CA LYS A 76 -9.84 30.45 24.36
C LYS A 76 -11.05 30.80 23.51
N LEU A 77 -10.95 30.60 22.19
CA LEU A 77 -12.05 30.79 21.23
C LEU A 77 -13.07 29.64 21.24
N GLY A 78 -12.81 28.56 22.01
CA GLY A 78 -13.68 27.39 22.11
C GLY A 78 -13.72 26.53 20.85
N LEU A 79 -12.71 26.63 19.97
CA LEU A 79 -12.66 25.86 18.72
C LEU A 79 -12.49 24.37 18.97
N ASP A 80 -11.85 24.00 20.08
CA ASP A 80 -11.69 22.63 20.56
C ASP A 80 -13.01 21.96 21.01
N LYS A 81 -14.08 22.76 21.22
CA LYS A 81 -15.41 22.28 21.61
C LYS A 81 -16.36 22.13 20.43
N GLN A 82 -15.93 22.51 19.24
CA GLN A 82 -16.74 22.37 18.03
C GLN A 82 -16.95 20.91 17.66
N PRO A 83 -18.16 20.49 17.23
CA PRO A 83 -18.46 19.10 16.87
C PRO A 83 -17.49 18.53 15.82
N ASP A 84 -17.14 19.33 14.82
CA ASP A 84 -16.21 18.96 13.75
C ASP A 84 -14.79 18.70 14.30
N TYR A 85 -14.32 19.52 15.22
CA TYR A 85 -13.01 19.33 15.86
C TYR A 85 -13.00 18.02 16.66
N ILE A 86 -14.01 17.81 17.51
CA ILE A 86 -14.13 16.60 18.36
C ILE A 86 -14.15 15.34 17.49
N ALA A 87 -14.93 15.34 16.39
CA ALA A 87 -14.98 14.20 15.48
C ALA A 87 -13.60 13.93 14.79
N ARG A 88 -12.90 15.00 14.39
CA ARG A 88 -11.55 14.89 13.80
C ARG A 88 -10.50 14.41 14.79
N GLU A 89 -10.57 14.90 16.00
CA GLU A 89 -9.67 14.47 17.10
C GLU A 89 -9.85 12.97 17.37
N GLU A 90 -11.09 12.50 17.54
CA GLU A 90 -11.38 11.09 17.75
C GLU A 90 -10.87 10.23 16.59
N LEU A 91 -11.14 10.63 15.35
CA LEU A 91 -10.66 9.94 14.16
C LEU A 91 -9.13 9.92 14.09
N GLY A 92 -8.48 11.05 14.42
CA GLY A 92 -7.01 11.17 14.46
C GLY A 92 -6.39 10.23 15.49
N ARG A 93 -6.93 10.20 16.70
CA ARG A 93 -6.49 9.31 17.78
C ARG A 93 -6.66 7.83 17.41
N ARG A 94 -7.79 7.46 16.81
CA ARG A 94 -8.04 6.08 16.33
C ARG A 94 -7.04 5.69 15.24
N LYS A 95 -6.80 6.55 14.25
CA LYS A 95 -5.83 6.31 13.18
C LYS A 95 -4.42 6.14 13.73
N LEU A 96 -4.00 6.99 14.65
CA LEU A 96 -2.67 6.90 15.27
C LEU A 96 -2.50 5.58 16.03
N LEU A 97 -3.46 5.21 16.89
CA LEU A 97 -3.37 3.97 17.66
C LEU A 97 -3.40 2.73 16.73
N THR A 98 -4.22 2.74 15.68
CA THR A 98 -4.24 1.67 14.68
C THR A 98 -2.88 1.55 13.97
N SER A 99 -2.26 2.68 13.59
CA SER A 99 -0.93 2.67 12.95
C SER A 99 0.14 2.08 13.89
N VAL A 100 0.16 2.51 15.16
CA VAL A 100 1.08 2.00 16.18
C VAL A 100 0.88 0.49 16.37
N PHE A 101 -0.37 0.05 16.47
CA PHE A 101 -0.69 -1.37 16.59
C PHE A 101 -0.19 -2.18 15.39
N LEU A 102 -0.43 -1.70 14.16
CA LEU A 102 -0.01 -2.41 12.95
C LEU A 102 1.53 -2.52 12.87
N GLN A 103 2.26 -1.48 13.23
CA GLN A 103 3.72 -1.51 13.29
C GLN A 103 4.23 -2.53 14.33
N ASP A 104 3.64 -2.54 15.52
CA ASP A 104 3.98 -3.51 16.58
C ASP A 104 3.64 -4.95 16.16
N PHE A 105 2.47 -5.15 15.52
CA PHE A 105 2.05 -6.44 14.99
C PHE A 105 3.05 -6.98 13.97
N LEU A 106 3.47 -6.16 13.00
CA LEU A 106 4.45 -6.58 11.99
C LEU A 106 5.81 -6.89 12.61
N LYS A 107 6.23 -6.10 13.61
CA LYS A 107 7.48 -6.32 14.34
C LYS A 107 7.46 -7.62 15.15
N LYS A 108 6.33 -7.95 15.78
CA LYS A 108 6.16 -9.16 16.59
C LYS A 108 5.87 -10.42 15.79
N ASN A 109 5.43 -10.25 14.53
CA ASN A 109 5.12 -11.35 13.61
C ASN A 109 5.97 -11.25 12.33
N PRO A 110 7.29 -11.33 12.43
CA PRO A 110 8.16 -11.28 11.26
C PRO A 110 7.93 -12.50 10.37
N ILE A 111 8.02 -12.32 9.06
CA ILE A 111 8.01 -13.43 8.13
C ILE A 111 9.37 -14.12 8.19
N SER A 112 9.37 -15.42 8.47
CA SER A 112 10.58 -16.19 8.51
C SER A 112 11.17 -16.43 7.10
N ASP A 113 12.48 -16.65 7.03
CA ASP A 113 13.12 -17.04 5.77
C ASP A 113 12.60 -18.40 5.28
N ALA A 114 12.24 -19.29 6.19
CA ALA A 114 11.63 -20.58 5.86
C ALA A 114 10.26 -20.41 5.18
N ASP A 115 9.39 -19.53 5.71
CA ASP A 115 8.10 -19.24 5.09
C ASP A 115 8.26 -18.57 3.73
N THR A 116 9.24 -17.68 3.60
CA THR A 116 9.54 -17.02 2.32
C THR A 116 10.03 -18.01 1.29
N LYS A 117 10.91 -18.97 1.67
CA LYS A 117 11.35 -20.06 0.79
C LYS A 117 10.21 -20.99 0.41
N ALA A 118 9.33 -21.33 1.36
CA ALA A 118 8.13 -22.13 1.07
C ALA A 118 7.20 -21.41 0.07
N ALA A 119 7.02 -20.10 0.22
CA ALA A 119 6.28 -19.31 -0.75
C ALA A 119 6.96 -19.25 -2.12
N TYR A 120 8.28 -19.25 -2.17
CA TYR A 120 9.03 -19.33 -3.43
C TYR A 120 8.84 -20.67 -4.13
N GLU A 121 8.84 -21.79 -3.40
CA GLU A 121 8.52 -23.10 -3.99
C GLU A 121 7.10 -23.14 -4.56
N GLN A 122 6.12 -22.54 -3.86
CA GLN A 122 4.77 -22.37 -4.38
C GLN A 122 4.71 -21.47 -5.63
N TYR A 123 5.48 -20.38 -5.63
CA TYR A 123 5.62 -19.51 -6.80
C TYR A 123 6.18 -20.28 -8.00
N LYS A 124 7.25 -21.06 -7.85
CA LYS A 124 7.80 -21.90 -8.92
C LYS A 124 6.79 -22.93 -9.43
N LYS A 125 6.08 -23.58 -8.50
CA LYS A 125 5.03 -24.55 -8.86
C LYS A 125 3.90 -23.90 -9.65
N ALA A 126 3.44 -22.73 -9.21
CA ALA A 126 2.40 -21.97 -9.90
C ALA A 126 2.89 -21.43 -11.25
N TYR A 127 4.16 -21.04 -11.34
CA TYR A 127 4.78 -20.56 -12.57
C TYR A 127 4.74 -21.64 -13.65
N GLY A 128 4.83 -22.91 -13.25
CA GLY A 128 4.77 -24.07 -14.14
C GLY A 128 6.16 -24.50 -14.66
N GLU A 129 6.19 -25.63 -15.37
CA GLU A 129 7.42 -26.21 -15.91
C GLU A 129 7.83 -25.65 -17.28
N LYS A 130 6.89 -25.01 -17.96
CA LYS A 130 7.06 -24.48 -19.33
C LYS A 130 6.59 -23.05 -19.44
N GLU A 131 7.28 -22.31 -20.27
CA GLU A 131 6.80 -21.05 -20.83
C GLU A 131 6.36 -21.27 -22.28
N TYR A 132 5.39 -20.48 -22.68
CA TYR A 132 4.80 -20.52 -24.01
C TYR A 132 4.99 -19.17 -24.69
N SER A 133 5.26 -19.21 -25.99
CA SER A 133 5.14 -18.06 -26.87
C SER A 133 3.92 -18.28 -27.75
N ALA A 134 2.98 -17.35 -27.72
CA ALA A 134 1.74 -17.49 -28.48
C ALA A 134 1.31 -16.17 -29.11
N ARG A 135 0.47 -16.30 -30.12
CA ARG A 135 -0.30 -15.18 -30.68
C ARG A 135 -1.76 -15.40 -30.40
N HIS A 136 -2.50 -14.30 -30.24
CA HIS A 136 -3.95 -14.39 -30.14
C HIS A 136 -4.67 -13.29 -30.90
N ILE A 137 -5.93 -13.54 -31.20
CA ILE A 137 -6.88 -12.57 -31.73
C ILE A 137 -8.08 -12.56 -30.77
N LEU A 138 -8.37 -11.41 -30.18
CA LEU A 138 -9.51 -11.22 -29.29
C LEU A 138 -10.64 -10.54 -30.07
N VAL A 139 -11.84 -11.12 -30.02
CA VAL A 139 -13.04 -10.55 -30.62
C VAL A 139 -14.22 -10.60 -29.68
N LYS A 140 -15.30 -9.88 -30.01
CA LYS A 140 -16.46 -9.72 -29.14
C LYS A 140 -17.37 -10.96 -29.14
N THR A 141 -17.50 -11.64 -30.26
CA THR A 141 -18.48 -12.71 -30.45
C THR A 141 -17.83 -14.04 -30.85
N GLU A 142 -18.48 -15.13 -30.48
CA GLU A 142 -18.07 -16.48 -30.90
C GLU A 142 -18.09 -16.66 -32.43
N THR A 143 -19.07 -16.07 -33.10
CA THR A 143 -19.21 -16.13 -34.56
C THR A 143 -18.00 -15.50 -35.23
N GLU A 144 -17.58 -14.30 -34.81
CA GLU A 144 -16.37 -13.66 -35.34
C GLU A 144 -15.13 -14.54 -35.18
N ALA A 145 -14.99 -15.19 -34.01
CA ALA A 145 -13.86 -16.07 -33.75
C ALA A 145 -13.90 -17.33 -34.64
N LYS A 146 -15.07 -17.91 -34.86
CA LYS A 146 -15.26 -19.04 -35.81
C LYS A 146 -14.90 -18.65 -37.24
N ASP A 147 -15.32 -17.49 -37.70
CA ASP A 147 -14.99 -16.96 -39.03
C ASP A 147 -13.48 -16.75 -39.19
N ILE A 148 -12.81 -16.26 -38.15
CA ILE A 148 -11.35 -16.11 -38.16
C ILE A 148 -10.65 -17.44 -38.23
N ILE A 149 -11.08 -18.43 -37.47
CA ILE A 149 -10.54 -19.81 -37.54
C ILE A 149 -10.69 -20.36 -38.95
N ALA A 150 -11.87 -20.19 -39.58
CA ALA A 150 -12.11 -20.62 -40.95
C ALA A 150 -11.21 -19.91 -41.99
N GLN A 151 -10.93 -18.61 -41.80
CA GLN A 151 -10.00 -17.87 -42.66
C GLN A 151 -8.56 -18.38 -42.49
N LEU A 152 -8.13 -18.61 -41.27
CA LEU A 152 -6.79 -19.13 -40.95
C LEU A 152 -6.60 -20.55 -41.52
N ALA A 153 -7.62 -21.39 -41.46
CA ALA A 153 -7.60 -22.72 -42.06
C ALA A 153 -7.45 -22.70 -43.59
N LYS A 154 -7.88 -21.60 -44.25
CA LYS A 154 -7.70 -21.36 -45.68
C LYS A 154 -6.35 -20.68 -46.03
N GLY A 155 -5.44 -20.52 -45.03
CA GLY A 155 -4.11 -19.98 -45.24
C GLY A 155 -3.98 -18.47 -45.07
N SER A 156 -4.99 -17.79 -44.53
CA SER A 156 -4.88 -16.34 -44.23
C SER A 156 -3.78 -16.06 -43.20
N ASP A 157 -3.13 -14.90 -43.31
CA ASP A 157 -2.07 -14.48 -42.39
C ASP A 157 -2.64 -14.09 -41.03
N PHE A 158 -2.15 -14.76 -39.98
CA PHE A 158 -2.59 -14.54 -38.61
C PHE A 158 -2.32 -13.11 -38.12
N ALA A 159 -1.12 -12.58 -38.41
CA ALA A 159 -0.73 -11.27 -37.95
C ALA A 159 -1.55 -10.15 -38.63
N LYS A 160 -1.90 -10.34 -39.92
CA LYS A 160 -2.76 -9.41 -40.66
C LYS A 160 -4.17 -9.38 -40.03
N ILE A 161 -4.78 -10.56 -39.79
CA ILE A 161 -6.11 -10.60 -39.16
C ILE A 161 -6.07 -10.03 -37.77
N ALA A 162 -5.03 -10.30 -36.97
CA ALA A 162 -4.87 -9.73 -35.64
C ALA A 162 -4.85 -8.19 -35.66
N LYS A 163 -4.06 -7.58 -36.57
CA LYS A 163 -4.00 -6.12 -36.72
C LYS A 163 -5.34 -5.52 -37.15
N GLU A 164 -6.08 -6.21 -38.01
CA GLU A 164 -7.37 -5.71 -38.51
C GLU A 164 -8.51 -5.89 -37.48
N LYS A 165 -8.60 -7.05 -36.84
CA LYS A 165 -9.80 -7.46 -36.10
C LYS A 165 -9.64 -7.60 -34.59
N SER A 166 -8.39 -7.74 -34.07
CA SER A 166 -8.22 -7.95 -32.64
C SER A 166 -8.61 -6.72 -31.81
N LEU A 167 -9.30 -6.99 -30.72
CA LEU A 167 -9.67 -5.97 -29.71
C LEU A 167 -8.63 -5.84 -28.61
N ASP A 168 -7.57 -6.67 -28.61
CA ASP A 168 -6.51 -6.57 -27.62
C ASP A 168 -5.50 -5.46 -27.98
N PRO A 169 -5.49 -4.33 -27.26
CA PRO A 169 -4.58 -3.21 -27.56
C PRO A 169 -3.11 -3.55 -27.29
N GLY A 170 -2.83 -4.56 -26.43
CA GLY A 170 -1.46 -4.94 -26.06
C GLY A 170 -0.71 -5.68 -27.14
N SER A 171 -1.40 -6.47 -27.94
CA SER A 171 -0.80 -7.34 -28.96
C SER A 171 -1.26 -7.07 -30.38
N LYS A 172 -2.37 -6.37 -30.60
CA LYS A 172 -2.95 -6.10 -31.92
C LYS A 172 -1.91 -5.61 -32.93
N GLU A 173 -1.20 -4.54 -32.61
CA GLU A 173 -0.22 -3.91 -33.52
C GLU A 173 1.02 -4.80 -33.78
N LYS A 174 1.27 -5.74 -32.87
CA LYS A 174 2.32 -6.75 -32.99
C LYS A 174 1.85 -8.03 -33.69
N GLY A 175 0.68 -7.97 -34.36
CA GLY A 175 0.10 -9.14 -35.03
C GLY A 175 -0.37 -10.24 -34.08
N GLY A 176 -0.84 -9.83 -32.91
CA GLY A 176 -1.34 -10.70 -31.84
C GLY A 176 -0.27 -11.31 -30.95
N ASP A 177 1.00 -10.95 -31.10
CA ASP A 177 2.13 -11.53 -30.36
C ASP A 177 2.11 -11.15 -28.88
N LEU A 178 2.08 -12.16 -28.00
CA LEU A 178 2.10 -12.03 -26.55
C LEU A 178 3.51 -12.19 -25.95
N GLY A 179 4.51 -12.55 -26.76
CA GLY A 179 5.83 -12.92 -26.29
C GLY A 179 5.82 -14.21 -25.46
N TRP A 180 6.86 -14.38 -24.63
CA TRP A 180 6.98 -15.50 -23.71
C TRP A 180 6.23 -15.26 -22.41
N PHE A 181 5.45 -16.23 -21.97
CA PHE A 181 4.68 -16.14 -20.73
C PHE A 181 4.57 -17.50 -20.03
N SER A 182 4.40 -17.45 -18.71
CA SER A 182 4.01 -18.60 -17.91
C SER A 182 2.48 -18.79 -17.97
N PRO A 183 1.95 -20.03 -17.93
CA PRO A 183 0.52 -20.28 -17.78
C PRO A 183 -0.13 -19.53 -16.61
N ALA A 184 0.61 -19.34 -15.52
CA ALA A 184 0.13 -18.63 -14.33
C ALA A 184 -0.23 -17.15 -14.55
N THR A 185 0.27 -16.56 -15.63
CA THR A 185 0.00 -15.14 -15.95
C THR A 185 -1.22 -14.94 -16.83
N MET A 186 -1.81 -16.03 -17.29
CA MET A 186 -2.98 -16.03 -18.17
C MET A 186 -4.22 -16.56 -17.45
N VAL A 187 -5.40 -16.16 -17.93
CA VAL A 187 -6.64 -16.74 -17.43
C VAL A 187 -6.74 -18.21 -17.80
N LYS A 188 -7.28 -19.02 -16.89
CA LYS A 188 -7.26 -20.49 -17.00
C LYS A 188 -7.79 -21.03 -18.34
N PRO A 189 -8.92 -20.57 -18.91
CA PRO A 189 -9.38 -21.09 -20.19
C PRO A 189 -8.37 -20.89 -21.34
N PHE A 190 -7.62 -19.77 -21.30
CA PHE A 190 -6.59 -19.48 -22.30
C PHE A 190 -5.37 -20.38 -22.12
N SER A 191 -4.84 -20.47 -20.89
CA SER A 191 -3.66 -21.29 -20.60
C SER A 191 -3.87 -22.77 -20.83
N ASP A 192 -5.07 -23.30 -20.53
CA ASP A 192 -5.42 -24.70 -20.77
C ASP A 192 -5.36 -25.03 -22.25
N VAL A 193 -5.85 -24.15 -23.13
CA VAL A 193 -5.79 -24.36 -24.58
C VAL A 193 -4.34 -24.27 -25.08
N VAL A 194 -3.57 -23.26 -24.65
CA VAL A 194 -2.17 -23.12 -25.06
C VAL A 194 -1.34 -24.35 -24.68
N ALA A 195 -1.56 -24.91 -23.48
CA ALA A 195 -0.82 -26.07 -22.98
C ALA A 195 -1.08 -27.34 -23.81
N ASN A 196 -2.24 -27.44 -24.50
CA ASN A 196 -2.65 -28.58 -25.29
C ASN A 196 -2.38 -28.40 -26.80
N LEU A 197 -1.97 -27.19 -27.23
CA LEU A 197 -1.62 -26.96 -28.63
C LEU A 197 -0.23 -27.50 -28.96
N GLN A 198 -0.07 -28.03 -30.18
CA GLN A 198 1.24 -28.32 -30.75
C GLN A 198 1.89 -27.02 -31.27
N LYS A 199 3.22 -26.99 -31.29
CA LYS A 199 3.98 -25.87 -31.85
C LYS A 199 3.55 -25.57 -33.28
N GLY A 200 3.21 -24.31 -33.54
CA GLY A 200 2.70 -23.84 -34.84
C GLY A 200 1.19 -23.99 -35.02
N ALA A 201 0.51 -24.76 -34.17
CA ALA A 201 -0.93 -24.98 -34.31
C ALA A 201 -1.77 -23.81 -33.82
N THR A 202 -2.94 -23.65 -34.44
CA THR A 202 -3.97 -22.69 -34.03
C THR A 202 -5.14 -23.45 -33.39
N SER A 203 -5.80 -22.84 -32.40
CA SER A 203 -6.99 -23.40 -31.77
C SER A 203 -8.07 -23.69 -32.80
N THR A 204 -8.64 -24.88 -32.75
CA THR A 204 -9.70 -25.33 -33.68
C THR A 204 -11.09 -24.85 -33.28
N SER A 205 -11.21 -24.31 -32.06
CA SER A 205 -12.43 -23.74 -31.50
C SER A 205 -12.15 -22.43 -30.83
N PRO A 206 -13.11 -21.50 -30.78
CA PRO A 206 -13.02 -20.25 -30.00
C PRO A 206 -12.86 -20.54 -28.52
N VAL A 207 -12.05 -19.72 -27.83
CA VAL A 207 -11.80 -19.81 -26.39
C VAL A 207 -12.46 -18.64 -25.68
N GLN A 208 -13.47 -18.92 -24.86
CA GLN A 208 -14.20 -17.89 -24.12
C GLN A 208 -13.45 -17.51 -22.84
N THR A 209 -13.34 -16.21 -22.59
CA THR A 209 -12.86 -15.63 -21.33
C THR A 209 -13.75 -14.46 -20.92
N GLN A 210 -13.46 -13.86 -19.77
CA GLN A 210 -14.13 -12.62 -19.34
C GLN A 210 -13.87 -11.42 -20.28
N PHE A 211 -12.86 -11.49 -21.14
CA PHE A 211 -12.50 -10.41 -22.07
C PHE A 211 -13.18 -10.55 -23.45
N GLY A 212 -13.73 -11.71 -23.73
CA GLY A 212 -14.33 -12.05 -25.02
C GLY A 212 -13.89 -13.40 -25.54
N TRP A 213 -13.83 -13.54 -26.86
CA TRP A 213 -13.51 -14.78 -27.55
C TRP A 213 -12.12 -14.69 -28.21
N HIS A 214 -11.31 -15.69 -27.95
CA HIS A 214 -9.93 -15.74 -28.43
C HIS A 214 -9.76 -16.83 -29.50
N VAL A 215 -8.95 -16.50 -30.50
CA VAL A 215 -8.31 -17.46 -31.40
C VAL A 215 -6.83 -17.46 -31.07
N ILE A 216 -6.26 -18.62 -30.78
CA ILE A 216 -4.91 -18.73 -30.18
C ILE A 216 -4.03 -19.55 -31.10
N LYS A 217 -2.79 -19.09 -31.37
CA LYS A 217 -1.76 -19.84 -32.08
C LYS A 217 -0.54 -20.00 -31.20
N LEU A 218 -0.14 -21.25 -30.92
CA LEU A 218 1.11 -21.52 -30.21
C LEU A 218 2.29 -21.32 -31.18
N VAL A 219 3.20 -20.45 -30.83
CA VAL A 219 4.41 -20.19 -31.62
C VAL A 219 5.54 -21.12 -31.20
N ASP A 220 5.82 -21.20 -29.89
CA ASP A 220 6.89 -22.03 -29.35
C ASP A 220 6.68 -22.34 -27.86
N THR A 221 7.47 -23.29 -27.34
CA THR A 221 7.53 -23.64 -25.92
C THR A 221 8.98 -23.75 -25.49
N ARG A 222 9.27 -23.41 -24.23
CA ARG A 222 10.57 -23.61 -23.61
C ARG A 222 10.44 -24.04 -22.15
N ALA A 223 11.52 -24.52 -21.55
CA ALA A 223 11.57 -24.72 -20.11
C ALA A 223 11.34 -23.41 -19.36
N ALA A 224 10.53 -23.48 -18.30
CA ALA A 224 10.21 -22.32 -17.50
C ALA A 224 11.47 -21.68 -16.86
N GLN A 225 11.49 -20.37 -16.84
CA GLN A 225 12.55 -19.58 -16.25
C GLN A 225 11.97 -18.62 -15.18
N PRO A 226 11.47 -19.15 -14.04
CA PRO A 226 10.98 -18.31 -12.97
C PRO A 226 12.10 -17.41 -12.46
N LEU A 227 11.75 -16.20 -12.02
CA LEU A 227 12.72 -15.28 -11.44
C LEU A 227 13.42 -15.93 -10.24
N ALA A 228 14.73 -15.68 -10.10
CA ALA A 228 15.52 -16.18 -8.98
C ALA A 228 14.95 -15.65 -7.64
N TYR A 229 15.15 -16.43 -6.57
CA TYR A 229 14.65 -16.14 -5.22
C TYR A 229 14.90 -14.69 -4.78
N ASP A 230 16.15 -14.22 -4.94
CA ASP A 230 16.53 -12.87 -4.51
C ASP A 230 15.78 -11.75 -5.25
N LYS A 231 15.28 -12.01 -6.46
CA LYS A 231 14.51 -11.04 -7.23
C LYS A 231 13.06 -10.92 -6.80
N VAL A 232 12.52 -11.95 -6.15
CA VAL A 232 11.11 -12.02 -5.74
C VAL A 232 10.94 -12.04 -4.22
N LYS A 233 12.01 -12.24 -3.45
CA LYS A 233 12.01 -12.39 -1.99
C LYS A 233 11.20 -11.30 -1.29
N ASP A 234 11.50 -10.04 -1.56
CA ASP A 234 10.82 -8.90 -0.92
C ASP A 234 9.33 -8.85 -1.24
N GLY A 235 8.97 -9.18 -2.49
CA GLY A 235 7.57 -9.27 -2.92
C GLY A 235 6.83 -10.41 -2.21
N LEU A 236 7.48 -11.57 -2.08
CA LEU A 236 6.91 -12.71 -1.36
C LEU A 236 6.72 -12.41 0.13
N GLN A 237 7.69 -11.76 0.76
CA GLN A 237 7.59 -11.35 2.17
C GLN A 237 6.43 -10.37 2.39
N LYS A 238 6.30 -9.35 1.54
CA LYS A 238 5.17 -8.39 1.59
C LYS A 238 3.82 -9.10 1.44
N ASN A 239 3.72 -10.03 0.49
CA ASN A 239 2.48 -10.80 0.29
C ASN A 239 2.14 -11.69 1.49
N LEU A 240 3.14 -12.30 2.12
CA LEU A 240 2.94 -13.09 3.34
C LEU A 240 2.52 -12.21 4.51
N GLN A 241 3.15 -11.04 4.70
CA GLN A 241 2.75 -10.06 5.71
C GLN A 241 1.30 -9.61 5.53
N GLN A 242 0.94 -9.28 4.30
CA GLN A 242 -0.43 -8.86 3.97
C GLN A 242 -1.44 -9.97 4.32
N ARG A 243 -1.19 -11.21 3.93
CA ARG A 243 -2.06 -12.35 4.25
C ARG A 243 -2.16 -12.60 5.76
N ASN A 244 -1.06 -12.47 6.50
CA ASN A 244 -1.09 -12.62 7.96
C ASN A 244 -1.94 -11.53 8.61
N LEU A 245 -1.83 -10.29 8.12
CA LEU A 245 -2.65 -9.19 8.60
C LEU A 245 -4.13 -9.38 8.26
N GLU A 246 -4.44 -9.79 7.04
CA GLU A 246 -5.82 -10.08 6.62
C GLU A 246 -6.46 -11.17 7.48
N LYS A 247 -5.71 -12.27 7.74
CA LYS A 247 -6.16 -13.34 8.64
C LYS A 247 -6.42 -12.81 10.04
N PHE A 248 -5.48 -12.03 10.59
CA PHE A 248 -5.64 -11.41 11.91
C PHE A 248 -6.88 -10.50 11.97
N MET A 249 -7.10 -9.68 10.95
CA MET A 249 -8.28 -8.81 10.88
C MET A 249 -9.59 -9.59 10.74
N ALA A 250 -9.58 -10.69 9.98
CA ALA A 250 -10.73 -11.60 9.89
C ALA A 250 -11.04 -12.25 11.23
N ASP A 251 -10.02 -12.72 11.95
CA ASP A 251 -10.17 -13.30 13.29
C ASP A 251 -10.70 -12.27 14.31
N LEU A 252 -10.21 -11.03 14.27
CA LEU A 252 -10.75 -9.96 15.11
C LEU A 252 -12.23 -9.68 14.81
N ARG A 253 -12.57 -9.59 13.52
CA ARG A 253 -13.93 -9.34 13.09
C ARG A 253 -14.88 -10.47 13.48
N GLY A 254 -14.41 -11.73 13.39
CA GLY A 254 -15.19 -12.92 13.78
C GLY A 254 -15.49 -13.00 15.26
N LYS A 255 -14.64 -12.40 16.12
CA LYS A 255 -14.83 -12.35 17.58
C LYS A 255 -15.63 -11.13 18.05
N ALA A 256 -15.84 -10.14 17.18
CA ALA A 256 -16.50 -8.90 17.53
C ALA A 256 -18.02 -9.01 17.36
N LYS A 257 -18.76 -8.42 18.31
CA LYS A 257 -20.18 -8.13 18.09
C LYS A 257 -20.27 -6.82 17.31
N ILE A 258 -20.83 -6.87 16.12
CA ILE A 258 -20.91 -5.70 15.19
C ILE A 258 -22.37 -5.46 14.87
N ASP A 259 -22.88 -4.32 15.32
CA ASP A 259 -24.21 -3.83 14.98
C ASP A 259 -24.05 -2.60 14.07
N ILE A 260 -24.61 -2.61 12.88
CA ILE A 260 -24.54 -1.51 11.90
C ILE A 260 -25.93 -0.89 11.81
N ALA A 261 -26.03 0.36 12.23
CA ALA A 261 -27.24 1.15 11.99
C ALA A 261 -27.41 1.37 10.47
N LYS A 262 -28.62 1.11 9.99
CA LYS A 262 -29.02 1.33 8.58
C LYS A 262 -29.62 2.71 8.42
#